data_07728ce02d59458b9a89c5e30f149f09
#
_entry.id   07728ce02d59458b9a89c5e30f149f09
#
_cell.length_a   1.000
_cell.length_b   1.000
_cell.length_c   1.000
_cell.angle_alpha   90.00
_cell.angle_beta   90.00
_cell.angle_gamma   90.00
#
_symmetry.space_group_name_H-M   'P 1'
#
loop_
_entity.id
_entity.type
_entity.pdbx_description
1 polymer ?
#
loop_
_entity_poly.entity_id
_entity_poly.type
_entity_poly.pdbx_seq_one_letter_code
_entity_poly.pdbx_strand_id
1 'polypeptide(L)'
;MISRRRWISLVVCCLPALAARAELHLDRIRLPPGFKIDVYADQVKNARQMALGPSGIVFVSTRREGNVYALIDTGQKNKADRVVTLAKGLQNPNGVAFRDGALYVAERSRVLRYDDIEGHLDSPPKPIVLREDFPKEAHHGWKFIAFGPDGWLYVPVGAPCNVCKSDAIFASITRLSADGKQREIYAHGVRNTVGFDWHPDTRALWFTDNGRDEMGDETPPDELNRAPRAGLHFGFPHCHGADIPDPEFGRGKPCRDFTPPVVDLGPHVAALGMRFYTGSMFPPEYRKDIFIAEHGSWNRSIPLGYRVVRVKLDGDKVVSQKVFASGWLPPDPKPEDPHRGHTLRADESADAAPRGAKRLQAWGRPVDVLVMPDGALLVSDDTADAVYRISYQGKAR
;
A
#
# COMPACT_ATOMS: atom_id res chain seq x y z
N MET A 1 -36.32 -64.83 -24.15
CA MET A 1 -36.45 -63.93 -22.97
C MET A 1 -35.28 -62.95 -23.04
N ILE A 2 -35.50 -61.70 -23.46
CA ILE A 2 -34.48 -60.64 -23.63
C ILE A 2 -34.68 -59.67 -22.47
N SER A 3 -33.72 -59.63 -21.50
CA SER A 3 -33.71 -58.73 -20.35
C SER A 3 -33.27 -57.33 -20.80
N ARG A 4 -34.13 -56.33 -20.69
CA ARG A 4 -33.82 -54.90 -20.89
C ARG A 4 -33.24 -54.36 -19.59
N ARG A 5 -31.92 -54.07 -19.56
CA ARG A 5 -31.28 -53.26 -18.51
C ARG A 5 -31.60 -51.80 -18.73
N ARG A 6 -32.29 -51.17 -17.78
CA ARG A 6 -32.49 -49.70 -17.71
C ARG A 6 -31.24 -49.05 -17.13
N TRP A 7 -30.61 -48.18 -17.88
CA TRP A 7 -29.57 -47.30 -17.40
C TRP A 7 -30.25 -46.09 -16.75
N ILE A 8 -30.01 -45.86 -15.46
CA ILE A 8 -30.41 -44.65 -14.76
C ILE A 8 -29.22 -43.69 -14.86
N SER A 9 -29.37 -42.65 -15.68
CA SER A 9 -28.39 -41.54 -15.75
C SER A 9 -28.57 -40.63 -14.53
N LEU A 10 -27.60 -40.66 -13.65
CA LEU A 10 -27.50 -39.70 -12.53
C LEU A 10 -27.06 -38.35 -13.10
N VAL A 11 -27.96 -37.38 -13.16
CA VAL A 11 -27.62 -36.00 -13.46
C VAL A 11 -27.06 -35.37 -12.17
N VAL A 12 -25.74 -35.25 -12.08
CA VAL A 12 -25.07 -34.50 -11.00
C VAL A 12 -25.25 -33.00 -11.32
N CYS A 13 -26.18 -32.36 -10.64
CA CYS A 13 -26.33 -30.92 -10.64
C CYS A 13 -25.16 -30.30 -9.86
N CYS A 14 -24.09 -29.84 -10.56
CA CYS A 14 -23.06 -28.99 -9.97
C CYS A 14 -23.68 -27.62 -9.71
N LEU A 15 -24.13 -27.38 -8.49
CA LEU A 15 -24.43 -26.04 -8.00
C LEU A 15 -23.09 -25.24 -7.95
N PRO A 16 -23.00 -24.05 -8.54
CA PRO A 16 -21.81 -23.22 -8.37
C PRO A 16 -21.69 -22.88 -6.87
N ALA A 17 -20.55 -23.20 -6.27
CA ALA A 17 -20.23 -22.75 -4.92
C ALA A 17 -20.17 -21.21 -4.97
N LEU A 18 -21.16 -20.55 -4.36
CA LEU A 18 -21.09 -19.13 -4.07
C LEU A 18 -19.87 -18.95 -3.15
N ALA A 19 -18.82 -18.31 -3.66
CA ALA A 19 -17.69 -17.88 -2.83
C ALA A 19 -18.24 -16.99 -1.71
N ALA A 20 -18.03 -17.41 -0.47
CA ALA A 20 -18.43 -16.63 0.70
C ALA A 20 -17.75 -15.25 0.61
N ARG A 21 -18.56 -14.20 0.55
CA ARG A 21 -18.10 -12.81 0.52
C ARG A 21 -17.54 -12.47 1.90
N ALA A 22 -16.37 -11.83 1.95
CA ALA A 22 -15.85 -11.32 3.22
C ALA A 22 -16.86 -10.33 3.82
N GLU A 23 -17.20 -10.49 5.08
CA GLU A 23 -18.08 -9.57 5.78
C GLU A 23 -17.33 -8.29 6.12
N LEU A 24 -17.81 -7.15 5.62
CA LEU A 24 -17.22 -5.84 5.85
C LEU A 24 -17.81 -5.22 7.12
N HIS A 25 -17.03 -5.22 8.20
CA HIS A 25 -17.49 -4.72 9.51
C HIS A 25 -17.33 -3.19 9.64
N LEU A 26 -18.01 -2.40 8.80
CA LEU A 26 -17.94 -0.93 8.83
C LEU A 26 -18.45 -0.35 10.15
N ASP A 27 -19.34 -1.05 10.86
CA ASP A 27 -19.85 -0.70 12.19
C ASP A 27 -18.74 -0.61 13.26
N ARG A 28 -17.62 -1.32 13.04
CA ARG A 28 -16.44 -1.32 13.91
C ARG A 28 -15.49 -0.17 13.64
N ILE A 29 -15.60 0.48 12.48
CA ILE A 29 -14.70 1.58 12.12
C ILE A 29 -15.00 2.80 12.98
N ARG A 30 -13.94 3.36 13.54
CA ARG A 30 -13.97 4.58 14.35
C ARG A 30 -13.29 5.70 13.56
N LEU A 31 -13.99 6.81 13.43
CA LEU A 31 -13.58 8.04 12.75
C LEU A 31 -13.80 9.25 13.67
N PRO A 32 -13.12 10.38 13.43
CA PRO A 32 -13.44 11.63 14.12
C PRO A 32 -14.89 12.07 13.85
N PRO A 33 -15.49 12.87 14.76
CA PRO A 33 -16.84 13.37 14.59
C PRO A 33 -17.06 14.09 13.25
N GLY A 34 -18.17 13.80 12.60
CA GLY A 34 -18.57 14.38 11.30
C GLY A 34 -18.05 13.62 10.08
N PHE A 35 -17.19 12.61 10.27
CA PHE A 35 -16.76 11.73 9.20
C PHE A 35 -17.63 10.47 9.11
N LYS A 36 -17.73 9.94 7.89
CA LYS A 36 -18.44 8.71 7.57
C LYS A 36 -17.59 7.86 6.65
N ILE A 37 -17.68 6.53 6.79
CA ILE A 37 -17.09 5.55 5.89
C ILE A 37 -18.18 4.75 5.19
N ASP A 38 -18.03 4.56 3.89
CA ASP A 38 -18.89 3.73 3.05
C ASP A 38 -18.04 2.80 2.19
N VAL A 39 -18.64 1.75 1.64
CA VAL A 39 -17.98 0.91 0.63
C VAL A 39 -18.04 1.63 -0.71
N TYR A 40 -16.87 1.98 -1.27
CA TYR A 40 -16.76 2.52 -2.62
C TYR A 40 -16.83 1.41 -3.67
N ALA A 41 -16.07 0.33 -3.47
CA ALA A 41 -16.13 -0.87 -4.29
C ALA A 41 -15.84 -2.09 -3.42
N ASP A 42 -16.55 -3.18 -3.66
CA ASP A 42 -16.26 -4.52 -3.16
C ASP A 42 -15.89 -5.45 -4.34
N GLN A 43 -15.37 -6.63 -4.08
CA GLN A 43 -14.87 -7.56 -5.11
C GLN A 43 -13.60 -7.07 -5.85
N VAL A 44 -12.84 -6.19 -5.22
CA VAL A 44 -11.53 -5.73 -5.71
C VAL A 44 -10.45 -6.58 -5.03
N LYS A 45 -10.34 -7.83 -5.46
CA LYS A 45 -9.45 -8.81 -4.81
C LYS A 45 -8.03 -8.29 -4.68
N ASN A 46 -7.49 -8.37 -3.44
CA ASN A 46 -6.14 -7.98 -3.10
C ASN A 46 -5.81 -6.53 -3.53
N ALA A 47 -6.73 -5.58 -3.29
CA ALA A 47 -6.61 -4.18 -3.68
C ALA A 47 -5.38 -3.52 -3.04
N ARG A 48 -4.53 -2.91 -3.88
CA ARG A 48 -3.28 -2.28 -3.46
C ARG A 48 -3.25 -0.80 -3.82
N GLN A 49 -2.24 -0.34 -4.56
CA GLN A 49 -2.15 1.06 -4.96
C GLN A 49 -3.31 1.50 -5.84
N MET A 50 -3.74 2.73 -5.66
CA MET A 50 -4.78 3.38 -6.46
C MET A 50 -4.22 4.55 -7.24
N ALA A 51 -4.74 4.74 -8.47
CA ALA A 51 -4.49 5.93 -9.29
C ALA A 51 -5.81 6.44 -9.88
N LEU A 52 -5.94 7.76 -10.00
CA LEU A 52 -7.13 8.41 -10.52
C LEU A 52 -6.90 8.85 -11.96
N GLY A 53 -7.81 8.48 -12.85
CA GLY A 53 -7.90 9.01 -14.21
C GLY A 53 -8.75 10.30 -14.26
N PRO A 54 -8.61 11.09 -15.32
CA PRO A 54 -9.32 12.36 -15.47
C PRO A 54 -10.85 12.21 -15.56
N SER A 55 -11.36 11.07 -16.03
CA SER A 55 -12.80 10.77 -16.07
C SER A 55 -13.36 10.31 -14.71
N GLY A 56 -12.58 10.34 -13.64
CA GLY A 56 -12.99 9.88 -12.30
C GLY A 56 -12.87 8.37 -12.10
N ILE A 57 -12.32 7.64 -13.07
CA ILE A 57 -12.05 6.20 -12.96
C ILE A 57 -10.91 5.98 -11.98
N VAL A 58 -11.11 5.07 -11.02
CA VAL A 58 -10.07 4.67 -10.07
C VAL A 58 -9.44 3.36 -10.55
N PHE A 59 -8.18 3.42 -10.97
CA PHE A 59 -7.39 2.24 -11.29
C PHE A 59 -6.81 1.64 -10.02
N VAL A 60 -6.96 0.33 -9.85
CA VAL A 60 -6.50 -0.37 -8.65
C VAL A 60 -5.62 -1.54 -9.05
N SER A 61 -4.43 -1.55 -8.50
CA SER A 61 -3.48 -2.65 -8.65
C SER A 61 -3.73 -3.76 -7.63
N THR A 62 -3.03 -4.87 -7.81
CA THR A 62 -3.02 -5.97 -6.84
C THR A 62 -1.59 -6.46 -6.64
N ARG A 63 -1.37 -7.33 -5.65
CA ARG A 63 -0.06 -7.95 -5.47
C ARG A 63 -0.10 -9.42 -5.87
N ARG A 64 -0.82 -10.25 -5.12
CA ARG A 64 -0.85 -11.71 -5.31
C ARG A 64 -1.84 -12.15 -6.39
N GLU A 65 -2.92 -11.42 -6.56
CA GLU A 65 -3.96 -11.74 -7.55
C GLU A 65 -3.47 -11.58 -8.99
N GLY A 66 -2.46 -10.71 -9.21
CA GLY A 66 -1.88 -10.49 -10.54
C GLY A 66 -2.79 -9.72 -11.49
N ASN A 67 -3.79 -9.00 -10.97
CA ASN A 67 -4.77 -8.24 -11.74
C ASN A 67 -4.57 -6.73 -11.58
N VAL A 68 -5.11 -5.98 -12.54
CA VAL A 68 -5.34 -4.54 -12.46
C VAL A 68 -6.80 -4.29 -12.78
N TYR A 69 -7.46 -3.48 -11.95
CA TYR A 69 -8.89 -3.17 -12.08
C TYR A 69 -9.12 -1.69 -12.41
N ALA A 70 -10.22 -1.40 -13.08
CA ALA A 70 -10.83 -0.09 -13.16
C ALA A 70 -12.15 -0.08 -12.38
N LEU A 71 -12.29 0.85 -11.46
CA LEU A 71 -13.51 1.08 -10.68
C LEU A 71 -14.22 2.30 -11.28
N ILE A 72 -15.45 2.12 -11.73
CA ILE A 72 -16.21 3.11 -12.48
C ILE A 72 -17.49 3.43 -11.73
N ASP A 73 -17.72 4.71 -11.44
CA ASP A 73 -18.97 5.25 -10.89
C ASP A 73 -19.78 5.89 -12.04
N THR A 74 -20.54 5.06 -12.77
CA THR A 74 -21.32 5.53 -13.93
C THR A 74 -22.46 6.46 -13.53
N GLY A 75 -22.94 6.33 -12.32
CA GLY A 75 -24.09 7.09 -11.80
C GLY A 75 -23.72 8.31 -10.98
N GLN A 76 -22.44 8.63 -10.79
CA GLN A 76 -21.94 9.70 -9.92
C GLN A 76 -22.53 9.62 -8.50
N LYS A 77 -22.65 8.40 -7.98
CA LYS A 77 -23.25 8.10 -6.65
C LYS A 77 -22.20 7.98 -5.56
N ASN A 78 -20.94 8.33 -5.85
CA ASN A 78 -19.81 8.16 -4.93
C ASN A 78 -19.56 6.69 -4.56
N LYS A 79 -19.91 5.78 -5.46
CA LYS A 79 -19.73 4.34 -5.35
C LYS A 79 -19.51 3.76 -6.74
N ALA A 80 -18.48 2.96 -6.91
CA ALA A 80 -18.28 2.23 -8.16
C ALA A 80 -19.40 1.20 -8.34
N ASP A 81 -20.11 1.28 -9.44
CA ASP A 81 -21.16 0.33 -9.84
C ASP A 81 -20.65 -0.67 -10.88
N ARG A 82 -19.44 -0.47 -11.40
CA ARG A 82 -18.78 -1.36 -12.34
C ARG A 82 -17.32 -1.55 -11.99
N VAL A 83 -16.90 -2.81 -11.90
CA VAL A 83 -15.49 -3.22 -11.69
C VAL A 83 -15.04 -3.98 -12.93
N VAL A 84 -14.06 -3.44 -13.64
CA VAL A 84 -13.52 -4.05 -14.88
C VAL A 84 -12.10 -4.54 -14.60
N THR A 85 -11.79 -5.77 -15.02
CA THR A 85 -10.42 -6.29 -14.98
C THR A 85 -9.69 -5.92 -16.25
N LEU A 86 -8.74 -5.01 -16.17
CA LEU A 86 -7.96 -4.49 -17.29
C LEU A 86 -6.82 -5.43 -17.71
N ALA A 87 -6.17 -6.06 -16.74
CA ALA A 87 -5.07 -6.99 -16.97
C ALA A 87 -5.11 -8.12 -15.97
N LYS A 88 -4.57 -9.30 -16.36
CA LYS A 88 -4.51 -10.54 -15.56
C LYS A 88 -3.16 -11.21 -15.72
N GLY A 89 -2.76 -12.02 -14.74
CA GLY A 89 -1.56 -12.85 -14.80
C GLY A 89 -0.26 -12.06 -14.75
N LEU A 90 -0.31 -10.83 -14.26
CA LEU A 90 0.87 -9.99 -14.05
C LEU A 90 1.65 -10.43 -12.79
N GLN A 91 2.94 -10.19 -12.78
CA GLN A 91 3.81 -10.60 -11.66
C GLN A 91 3.88 -9.51 -10.58
N ASN A 92 3.06 -9.63 -9.53
CA ASN A 92 2.97 -8.66 -8.43
C ASN A 92 2.79 -7.22 -8.93
N PRO A 93 1.73 -6.91 -9.70
CA PRO A 93 1.52 -5.58 -10.27
C PRO A 93 1.05 -4.57 -9.22
N ASN A 94 1.86 -4.36 -8.18
CA ASN A 94 1.46 -3.53 -7.03
C ASN A 94 1.36 -2.03 -7.35
N GLY A 95 2.11 -1.54 -8.33
CA GLY A 95 2.19 -0.13 -8.64
C GLY A 95 1.32 0.27 -9.83
N VAL A 96 0.53 1.34 -9.68
CA VAL A 96 -0.23 1.96 -10.78
C VAL A 96 -0.08 3.47 -10.75
N ALA A 97 0.07 4.09 -11.93
CA ALA A 97 0.06 5.54 -12.09
C ALA A 97 -0.65 5.89 -13.39
N PHE A 98 -1.31 7.03 -13.44
CA PHE A 98 -1.98 7.54 -14.64
C PHE A 98 -1.35 8.86 -15.08
N ARG A 99 -1.10 9.00 -16.39
CA ARG A 99 -0.61 10.25 -16.97
C ARG A 99 -0.88 10.28 -18.46
N ASP A 100 -1.32 11.44 -18.98
CA ASP A 100 -1.46 11.74 -20.39
C ASP A 100 -2.25 10.67 -21.16
N GLY A 101 -3.39 10.18 -20.58
CA GLY A 101 -4.25 9.16 -21.16
C GLY A 101 -3.75 7.73 -20.96
N ALA A 102 -2.54 7.51 -20.45
CA ALA A 102 -1.97 6.19 -20.30
C ALA A 102 -1.95 5.72 -18.84
N LEU A 103 -2.20 4.42 -18.63
CA LEU A 103 -2.02 3.73 -17.36
C LEU A 103 -0.65 3.05 -17.34
N TYR A 104 0.15 3.35 -16.32
CA TYR A 104 1.42 2.71 -16.04
C TYR A 104 1.22 1.67 -14.94
N VAL A 105 1.80 0.48 -15.14
CA VAL A 105 1.71 -0.63 -14.18
C VAL A 105 3.12 -1.13 -13.88
N ALA A 106 3.50 -1.14 -12.61
CA ALA A 106 4.78 -1.70 -12.20
C ALA A 106 4.61 -3.12 -11.65
N GLU A 107 5.15 -4.06 -12.37
CA GLU A 107 5.40 -5.42 -11.92
C GLU A 107 6.70 -5.50 -11.11
N ARG A 108 7.05 -6.68 -10.63
CA ARG A 108 8.28 -6.89 -9.87
C ARG A 108 9.53 -6.43 -10.64
N SER A 109 9.67 -6.81 -11.91
CA SER A 109 10.89 -6.57 -12.68
C SER A 109 10.71 -5.66 -13.90
N ARG A 110 9.49 -5.18 -14.16
CA ARG A 110 9.22 -4.33 -15.33
C ARG A 110 8.12 -3.31 -15.08
N VAL A 111 8.15 -2.26 -15.90
CA VAL A 111 7.09 -1.24 -15.96
C VAL A 111 6.41 -1.35 -17.33
N LEU A 112 5.09 -1.46 -17.30
CA LEU A 112 4.22 -1.54 -18.47
C LEU A 112 3.46 -0.23 -18.64
N ARG A 113 3.09 0.11 -19.89
CA ARG A 113 2.23 1.25 -20.23
C ARG A 113 1.09 0.80 -21.14
N TYR A 114 -0.12 1.16 -20.79
CA TYR A 114 -1.34 0.95 -21.55
C TYR A 114 -1.83 2.31 -22.05
N ASP A 115 -1.69 2.58 -23.35
CA ASP A 115 -2.06 3.86 -23.95
C ASP A 115 -3.58 3.95 -24.12
N ASP A 116 -4.14 5.17 -24.01
CA ASP A 116 -5.57 5.48 -24.17
C ASP A 116 -6.49 4.51 -23.39
N ILE A 117 -6.13 4.24 -22.13
CA ILE A 117 -6.80 3.18 -21.36
C ILE A 117 -8.25 3.49 -21.03
N GLU A 118 -8.62 4.77 -20.79
CA GLU A 118 -10.01 5.13 -20.48
C GLU A 118 -10.95 4.93 -21.68
N GLY A 119 -10.43 5.06 -22.90
CA GLY A 119 -11.17 4.76 -24.14
C GLY A 119 -11.34 3.25 -24.41
N HIS A 120 -10.62 2.38 -23.72
CA HIS A 120 -10.51 0.96 -24.03
C HIS A 120 -10.70 0.03 -22.82
N LEU A 121 -11.53 0.41 -21.83
CA LEU A 121 -11.71 -0.36 -20.60
C LEU A 121 -12.20 -1.80 -20.83
N ASP A 122 -13.07 -2.01 -21.82
CA ASP A 122 -13.64 -3.34 -22.13
C ASP A 122 -12.72 -4.20 -23.02
N SER A 123 -11.78 -3.57 -23.71
CA SER A 123 -10.82 -4.21 -24.59
C SER A 123 -9.46 -3.50 -24.47
N PRO A 124 -8.75 -3.65 -23.32
CA PRO A 124 -7.51 -2.94 -23.09
C PRO A 124 -6.45 -3.25 -24.16
N PRO A 125 -5.67 -2.26 -24.60
CA PRO A 125 -4.62 -2.47 -25.58
C PRO A 125 -3.53 -3.36 -25.01
N LYS A 126 -2.73 -3.96 -25.89
CA LYS A 126 -1.53 -4.66 -25.47
C LYS A 126 -0.56 -3.65 -24.82
N PRO A 127 0.00 -3.97 -23.64
CA PRO A 127 0.92 -3.04 -22.97
C PRO A 127 2.23 -2.90 -23.74
N ILE A 128 2.78 -1.70 -23.69
CA ILE A 128 4.14 -1.43 -24.10
C ILE A 128 5.03 -1.71 -22.89
N VAL A 129 6.09 -2.52 -23.05
CA VAL A 129 7.12 -2.70 -22.03
C VAL A 129 8.00 -1.47 -22.03
N LEU A 130 7.82 -0.61 -21.03
CA LEU A 130 8.58 0.64 -20.92
C LEU A 130 9.99 0.38 -20.43
N ARG A 131 10.14 -0.55 -19.47
CA ARG A 131 11.41 -1.00 -18.91
C ARG A 131 11.27 -2.38 -18.26
N GLU A 132 12.30 -3.26 -18.37
CA GLU A 132 12.26 -4.65 -17.86
C GLU A 132 13.55 -5.11 -17.17
N ASP A 133 14.43 -4.18 -16.77
CA ASP A 133 15.71 -4.46 -16.13
C ASP A 133 15.71 -4.14 -14.63
N PHE A 134 14.55 -4.17 -13.97
CA PHE A 134 14.47 -4.13 -12.52
C PHE A 134 14.80 -5.50 -11.91
N PRO A 135 15.30 -5.53 -10.66
CA PRO A 135 15.57 -6.75 -9.93
C PRO A 135 14.37 -7.70 -9.90
N LYS A 136 14.66 -9.03 -9.92
CA LYS A 136 13.64 -10.10 -9.93
C LYS A 136 13.38 -10.70 -8.56
N GLU A 137 14.10 -10.26 -7.55
CA GLU A 137 13.99 -10.71 -6.16
C GLU A 137 12.58 -10.53 -5.64
N ALA A 138 12.06 -11.57 -4.97
CA ALA A 138 10.69 -11.56 -4.46
C ALA A 138 10.55 -10.72 -3.19
N HIS A 139 11.59 -10.72 -2.34
CA HIS A 139 11.61 -9.97 -1.09
C HIS A 139 11.58 -8.47 -1.39
N HIS A 140 10.62 -7.73 -0.84
CA HIS A 140 10.33 -6.32 -1.14
C HIS A 140 10.26 -5.99 -2.65
N GLY A 141 9.90 -6.99 -3.47
CA GLY A 141 9.90 -6.86 -4.93
C GLY A 141 8.71 -6.07 -5.51
N TRP A 142 7.67 -5.83 -4.73
CA TRP A 142 6.52 -5.03 -5.15
C TRP A 142 6.85 -3.54 -5.13
N LYS A 143 6.31 -2.80 -6.10
CA LYS A 143 6.64 -1.39 -6.31
C LYS A 143 5.41 -0.51 -6.15
N PHE A 144 5.57 0.63 -5.56
CA PHE A 144 4.64 1.75 -5.64
C PHE A 144 5.16 2.72 -6.70
N ILE A 145 4.32 3.28 -7.56
CA ILE A 145 4.79 4.21 -8.59
C ILE A 145 3.92 5.47 -8.66
N ALA A 146 4.55 6.61 -8.91
CA ALA A 146 3.84 7.84 -9.22
C ALA A 146 4.74 8.80 -10.02
N PHE A 147 4.13 9.68 -10.80
CA PHE A 147 4.85 10.74 -11.48
C PHE A 147 5.12 11.92 -10.56
N GLY A 148 6.37 12.32 -10.49
CA GLY A 148 6.78 13.51 -9.77
C GLY A 148 6.42 14.82 -10.49
N PRO A 149 6.49 15.95 -9.77
CA PRO A 149 6.27 17.28 -10.35
C PRO A 149 7.33 17.66 -11.39
N ASP A 150 8.42 16.92 -11.45
CA ASP A 150 9.50 17.01 -12.45
C ASP A 150 9.20 16.17 -13.72
N GLY A 151 8.08 15.45 -13.74
CA GLY A 151 7.66 14.64 -14.86
C GLY A 151 8.28 13.24 -14.92
N TRP A 152 9.14 12.88 -13.98
CA TRP A 152 9.72 11.53 -13.89
C TRP A 152 8.79 10.57 -13.17
N LEU A 153 8.82 9.28 -13.56
CA LEU A 153 8.14 8.21 -12.86
C LEU A 153 9.04 7.64 -11.77
N TYR A 154 8.64 7.82 -10.51
CA TYR A 154 9.38 7.30 -9.36
C TYR A 154 9.02 5.84 -9.11
N VAL A 155 10.06 5.01 -8.90
CA VAL A 155 9.93 3.55 -8.75
C VAL A 155 10.90 3.07 -7.67
N PRO A 156 10.42 2.79 -6.44
CA PRO A 156 11.25 2.24 -5.38
C PRO A 156 11.71 0.82 -5.72
N VAL A 157 12.90 0.48 -5.24
CA VAL A 157 13.45 -0.88 -5.28
C VAL A 157 13.87 -1.27 -3.88
N GLY A 158 13.04 -2.05 -3.20
CA GLY A 158 13.28 -2.46 -1.83
C GLY A 158 14.51 -3.36 -1.67
N ALA A 159 15.02 -3.47 -0.45
CA ALA A 159 16.13 -4.37 -0.12
C ALA A 159 15.77 -5.83 -0.44
N PRO A 160 16.68 -6.64 -0.98
CA PRO A 160 16.42 -8.03 -1.34
C PRO A 160 16.38 -9.00 -0.14
N CYS A 161 16.38 -8.47 1.07
CA CYS A 161 16.55 -9.18 2.33
C CYS A 161 15.90 -8.41 3.49
N ASN A 162 15.83 -9.01 4.68
CA ASN A 162 15.49 -8.30 5.91
C ASN A 162 16.50 -7.18 6.19
N VAL A 163 17.80 -7.56 6.28
CA VAL A 163 18.93 -6.63 6.37
C VAL A 163 20.14 -7.24 5.69
N CYS A 164 20.78 -6.52 4.80
CA CYS A 164 22.00 -6.92 4.10
C CYS A 164 22.64 -5.77 3.35
N LYS A 165 23.89 -5.93 2.96
CA LYS A 165 24.50 -5.12 1.89
C LYS A 165 24.06 -5.67 0.54
N SER A 166 23.73 -4.81 -0.37
CA SER A 166 23.27 -5.16 -1.72
C SER A 166 23.79 -4.15 -2.74
N ASP A 167 23.57 -4.45 -4.02
CA ASP A 167 23.89 -3.51 -5.10
C ASP A 167 23.12 -2.21 -4.94
N ALA A 168 23.68 -1.12 -5.45
CA ALA A 168 23.16 0.24 -5.25
C ALA A 168 21.73 0.45 -5.72
N ILE A 169 21.21 -0.37 -6.63
CA ILE A 169 19.83 -0.28 -7.09
C ILE A 169 18.84 -0.69 -6.01
N PHE A 170 19.19 -1.61 -5.12
CA PHE A 170 18.35 -2.02 -4.01
C PHE A 170 18.35 -0.99 -2.88
N ALA A 171 17.40 -1.08 -2.00
CA ALA A 171 17.22 -0.15 -0.89
C ALA A 171 17.28 1.31 -1.37
N SER A 172 16.55 1.62 -2.44
CA SER A 172 16.59 2.90 -3.10
C SER A 172 15.23 3.34 -3.63
N ILE A 173 15.08 4.65 -3.84
CA ILE A 173 14.03 5.19 -4.71
C ILE A 173 14.69 5.56 -6.03
N THR A 174 14.33 4.86 -7.11
CA THR A 174 14.75 5.21 -8.46
C THR A 174 13.69 6.07 -9.14
N ARG A 175 14.06 6.77 -10.23
CA ARG A 175 13.11 7.42 -11.12
C ARG A 175 13.46 7.15 -12.58
N LEU A 176 12.43 7.08 -13.42
CA LEU A 176 12.52 6.87 -14.86
C LEU A 176 12.07 8.10 -15.61
N SER A 177 12.71 8.41 -16.75
CA SER A 177 12.12 9.32 -17.74
C SER A 177 10.78 8.77 -18.21
N ALA A 178 9.87 9.64 -18.66
CA ALA A 178 8.52 9.25 -19.09
C ALA A 178 8.52 8.23 -20.24
N ASP A 179 9.58 8.19 -21.06
CA ASP A 179 9.80 7.21 -22.13
C ASP A 179 10.53 5.93 -21.66
N GLY A 180 10.89 5.84 -20.38
CA GLY A 180 11.57 4.69 -19.76
C GLY A 180 13.05 4.54 -20.12
N LYS A 181 13.62 5.39 -20.98
CA LYS A 181 15.01 5.22 -21.47
C LYS A 181 16.05 5.54 -20.43
N GLN A 182 15.81 6.57 -19.60
CA GLN A 182 16.72 6.97 -18.55
C GLN A 182 16.23 6.46 -17.20
N ARG A 183 17.16 5.99 -16.37
CA ARG A 183 16.92 5.62 -14.97
C ARG A 183 18.06 6.17 -14.11
N GLU A 184 17.72 6.76 -12.99
CA GLU A 184 18.67 7.18 -11.98
C GLU A 184 18.17 6.87 -10.58
N ILE A 185 19.08 6.82 -9.62
CA ILE A 185 18.72 6.66 -8.20
C ILE A 185 18.50 8.05 -7.62
N TYR A 186 17.33 8.29 -7.05
CA TYR A 186 16.97 9.55 -6.42
C TYR A 186 17.33 9.58 -4.93
N ALA A 187 17.09 8.47 -4.21
CA ALA A 187 17.39 8.34 -2.78
C ALA A 187 17.99 6.95 -2.48
N HIS A 188 18.90 6.89 -1.51
CA HIS A 188 19.60 5.69 -1.08
C HIS A 188 19.25 5.34 0.37
N GLY A 189 19.50 4.09 0.75
CA GLY A 189 19.33 3.62 2.13
C GLY A 189 17.86 3.61 2.58
N VAL A 190 16.95 3.32 1.66
CA VAL A 190 15.51 3.20 1.86
C VAL A 190 15.13 1.73 1.77
N ARG A 191 14.84 1.10 2.93
CA ARG A 191 14.68 -0.35 3.01
C ARG A 191 13.51 -0.88 2.19
N ASN A 192 12.31 -0.36 2.39
CA ASN A 192 11.10 -0.84 1.72
C ASN A 192 9.99 0.21 1.72
N THR A 193 10.08 1.14 0.78
CA THR A 193 9.05 2.16 0.54
C THR A 193 7.91 1.58 -0.30
N VAL A 194 6.68 1.71 0.20
CA VAL A 194 5.44 1.32 -0.50
C VAL A 194 4.42 2.48 -0.51
N GLY A 195 4.86 3.69 -0.32
CA GLY A 195 4.02 4.89 -0.38
C GLY A 195 4.83 6.16 -0.36
N PHE A 196 4.52 7.06 -1.26
CA PHE A 196 5.13 8.39 -1.30
C PHE A 196 4.23 9.39 -2.01
N ASP A 197 4.49 10.66 -1.74
CA ASP A 197 3.81 11.79 -2.38
C ASP A 197 4.69 13.04 -2.28
N TRP A 198 4.34 14.10 -2.99
CA TRP A 198 5.07 15.36 -2.97
C TRP A 198 4.32 16.43 -2.19
N HIS A 199 5.05 17.12 -1.34
CA HIS A 199 4.49 18.25 -0.60
C HIS A 199 3.91 19.30 -1.58
N PRO A 200 2.64 19.69 -1.42
CA PRO A 200 1.94 20.50 -2.44
C PRO A 200 2.60 21.86 -2.72
N ASP A 201 3.27 22.46 -1.73
CA ASP A 201 3.92 23.77 -1.89
C ASP A 201 5.40 23.64 -2.25
N THR A 202 6.16 22.82 -1.50
CA THR A 202 7.63 22.74 -1.63
C THR A 202 8.08 21.76 -2.70
N ARG A 203 7.17 20.86 -3.16
CA ARG A 203 7.42 19.77 -4.10
C ARG A 203 8.49 18.78 -3.64
N ALA A 204 8.88 18.83 -2.37
CA ALA A 204 9.76 17.84 -1.77
C ALA A 204 9.06 16.46 -1.75
N LEU A 205 9.80 15.40 -2.05
CA LEU A 205 9.32 14.03 -1.94
C LEU A 205 9.21 13.66 -0.46
N TRP A 206 8.07 13.10 -0.06
CA TRP A 206 7.86 12.48 1.24
C TRP A 206 7.47 11.02 1.04
N PHE A 207 7.99 10.12 1.87
CA PHE A 207 7.74 8.69 1.71
C PHE A 207 7.75 7.95 3.04
N THR A 208 7.00 6.85 3.11
CA THR A 208 7.05 5.89 4.20
C THR A 208 8.17 4.88 3.97
N ASP A 209 8.83 4.41 5.02
CA ASP A 209 9.79 3.30 4.93
C ASP A 209 9.54 2.29 6.05
N ASN A 210 9.52 1.00 5.71
CA ASN A 210 9.31 -0.07 6.68
C ASN A 210 10.64 -0.49 7.29
N GLY A 211 10.75 -0.44 8.62
CA GLY A 211 11.90 -0.86 9.40
C GLY A 211 12.22 -2.35 9.25
N ARG A 212 13.45 -2.75 9.62
CA ARG A 212 13.85 -4.17 9.61
C ARG A 212 13.08 -4.97 10.66
N ASP A 213 12.94 -6.27 10.40
CA ASP A 213 12.39 -7.23 11.35
C ASP A 213 13.48 -7.76 12.31
N GLU A 214 13.05 -8.47 13.37
CA GLU A 214 13.92 -9.26 14.27
C GLU A 214 14.81 -8.43 15.20
N MET A 215 14.35 -7.24 15.58
CA MET A 215 14.96 -6.44 16.67
C MET A 215 14.03 -6.30 17.89
N GLY A 216 12.97 -7.12 17.98
CA GLY A 216 11.96 -7.10 19.04
C GLY A 216 10.71 -6.31 18.66
N ASP A 217 9.73 -6.29 19.57
CA ASP A 217 8.41 -5.70 19.32
C ASP A 217 8.45 -4.18 19.17
N GLU A 218 9.36 -3.51 19.88
CA GLU A 218 9.38 -2.05 20.00
C GLU A 218 10.45 -1.38 19.13
N THR A 219 11.22 -2.16 18.33
CA THR A 219 12.37 -1.65 17.58
C THR A 219 12.57 -2.40 16.26
N PRO A 220 12.93 -1.74 15.15
CA PRO A 220 12.92 -0.29 14.96
C PRO A 220 11.53 0.23 14.60
N PRO A 221 11.30 1.56 14.62
CA PRO A 221 10.09 2.14 14.04
C PRO A 221 10.07 2.02 12.52
N ASP A 222 8.88 2.05 11.94
CA ASP A 222 8.68 2.48 10.57
C ASP A 222 8.79 4.01 10.50
N GLU A 223 9.09 4.55 9.34
CA GLU A 223 9.52 5.93 9.20
C GLU A 223 8.63 6.72 8.21
N LEU A 224 8.44 8.00 8.50
CA LEU A 224 8.06 8.99 7.50
C LEU A 224 9.29 9.85 7.19
N ASN A 225 9.73 9.81 5.96
CA ASN A 225 10.93 10.45 5.46
C ASN A 225 10.63 11.62 4.52
N ARG A 226 11.57 12.55 4.38
CA ARG A 226 11.51 13.68 3.45
C ARG A 226 12.82 13.82 2.66
N ALA A 227 12.71 13.81 1.34
CA ALA A 227 13.81 14.02 0.41
C ALA A 227 13.61 15.32 -0.40
N PRO A 228 14.09 16.47 0.07
CA PRO A 228 13.95 17.74 -0.64
C PRO A 228 14.81 17.82 -1.91
N ARG A 229 15.75 16.91 -2.09
CA ARG A 229 16.66 16.82 -3.25
C ARG A 229 17.13 15.38 -3.46
N ALA A 230 17.60 15.08 -4.65
CA ALA A 230 18.24 13.79 -4.95
C ALA A 230 19.58 13.62 -4.20
N GLY A 231 20.04 12.35 -4.10
CA GLY A 231 21.33 11.96 -3.57
C GLY A 231 21.39 11.83 -2.04
N LEU A 232 20.27 11.93 -1.34
CA LEU A 232 20.21 11.70 0.10
C LEU A 232 20.24 10.21 0.44
N HIS A 233 20.81 9.86 1.61
CA HIS A 233 20.89 8.52 2.14
C HIS A 233 20.17 8.43 3.47
N PHE A 234 19.21 7.49 3.62
CA PHE A 234 18.28 7.37 4.74
C PHE A 234 18.65 6.29 5.76
N GLY A 235 19.88 5.79 5.74
CA GLY A 235 20.47 4.98 6.81
C GLY A 235 20.58 3.50 6.53
N PHE A 236 19.59 2.83 5.94
CA PHE A 236 19.64 1.38 5.73
C PHE A 236 20.86 0.95 4.87
N PRO A 237 21.59 -0.14 5.22
CA PRO A 237 21.35 -1.06 6.33
C PRO A 237 22.04 -0.69 7.64
N HIS A 238 22.59 0.51 7.78
CA HIS A 238 23.49 0.88 8.87
C HIS A 238 22.77 1.47 10.09
N CYS A 239 21.65 2.14 9.84
CA CYS A 239 20.88 2.89 10.82
C CYS A 239 19.38 2.78 10.57
N HIS A 240 18.58 2.81 11.63
CA HIS A 240 17.13 2.76 11.64
C HIS A 240 16.60 3.90 12.52
N GLY A 241 15.44 4.46 12.18
CA GLY A 241 14.97 5.66 12.85
C GLY A 241 16.01 6.79 12.82
N ALA A 242 15.95 7.68 13.78
CA ALA A 242 16.91 8.80 13.86
C ALA A 242 18.31 8.39 14.36
N ASP A 243 18.40 7.40 15.26
CA ASP A 243 19.62 7.14 16.05
C ASP A 243 19.84 5.68 16.47
N ILE A 244 19.17 4.72 15.86
CA ILE A 244 19.27 3.29 16.19
C ILE A 244 20.30 2.62 15.26
N PRO A 245 21.57 2.39 15.70
CA PRO A 245 22.53 1.68 14.88
C PRO A 245 22.09 0.23 14.64
N ASP A 246 22.25 -0.26 13.44
CA ASP A 246 22.03 -1.67 13.15
C ASP A 246 23.06 -2.52 13.90
N PRO A 247 22.64 -3.59 14.62
CA PRO A 247 23.55 -4.41 15.42
C PRO A 247 24.62 -5.12 14.58
N GLU A 248 24.35 -5.40 13.29
CA GLU A 248 25.26 -6.10 12.39
C GLU A 248 26.03 -5.14 11.47
N PHE A 249 25.35 -4.12 10.91
CA PHE A 249 25.90 -3.22 9.90
C PHE A 249 26.20 -1.80 10.39
N GLY A 250 25.82 -1.46 11.62
CA GLY A 250 25.99 -0.10 12.17
C GLY A 250 27.40 0.26 12.64
N ARG A 251 28.29 -0.73 12.83
CA ARG A 251 29.63 -0.48 13.35
C ARG A 251 30.43 0.46 12.44
N GLY A 252 30.87 1.58 13.01
CA GLY A 252 31.66 2.61 12.31
C GLY A 252 30.84 3.45 11.32
N LYS A 253 29.50 3.39 11.41
CA LYS A 253 28.54 4.15 10.60
C LYS A 253 27.55 4.88 11.52
N PRO A 254 27.94 6.01 12.11
CA PRO A 254 27.07 6.72 13.04
C PRO A 254 25.81 7.26 12.33
N CYS A 255 24.65 7.17 12.98
CA CYS A 255 23.36 7.55 12.37
C CYS A 255 23.31 9.03 11.94
N ARG A 256 24.05 9.92 12.63
CA ARG A 256 24.16 11.34 12.24
C ARG A 256 24.72 11.60 10.82
N ASP A 257 25.35 10.59 10.20
CA ASP A 257 25.89 10.72 8.84
C ASP A 257 24.80 10.51 7.76
N PHE A 258 23.60 10.10 8.19
CA PHE A 258 22.45 9.85 7.32
C PHE A 258 21.35 10.88 7.52
N THR A 259 20.43 10.97 6.57
CA THR A 259 19.23 11.80 6.69
C THR A 259 18.25 11.12 7.66
N PRO A 260 17.91 11.75 8.80
CA PRO A 260 16.97 11.16 9.73
C PRO A 260 15.54 11.23 9.22
N PRO A 261 14.63 10.36 9.68
CA PRO A 261 13.20 10.49 9.43
C PRO A 261 12.66 11.81 10.01
N VAL A 262 11.56 12.31 9.47
CA VAL A 262 10.86 13.48 10.02
C VAL A 262 9.96 13.10 11.19
N VAL A 263 9.52 11.84 11.25
CA VAL A 263 8.81 11.24 12.39
C VAL A 263 8.87 9.73 12.33
N ASP A 264 8.98 9.11 13.51
CA ASP A 264 8.81 7.68 13.71
C ASP A 264 7.32 7.34 13.78
N LEU A 265 6.85 6.43 12.93
CA LEU A 265 5.45 6.05 12.81
C LEU A 265 5.02 4.98 13.84
N GLY A 266 6.00 4.42 14.53
CA GLY A 266 5.84 3.31 15.45
C GLY A 266 6.41 2.00 14.89
N PRO A 267 6.73 1.03 15.76
CA PRO A 267 7.43 -0.19 15.37
C PRO A 267 6.49 -1.14 14.61
N HIS A 268 6.95 -1.59 13.45
CA HIS A 268 6.30 -2.63 12.65
C HIS A 268 4.84 -2.35 12.24
N VAL A 269 4.44 -1.08 12.13
CA VAL A 269 3.06 -0.73 11.73
C VAL A 269 2.78 -1.05 10.25
N ALA A 270 3.81 -1.37 9.48
CA ALA A 270 3.78 -1.57 8.05
C ALA A 270 3.14 -0.35 7.35
N ALA A 271 3.78 0.81 7.51
CA ALA A 271 3.37 2.06 6.88
C ALA A 271 3.52 1.92 5.35
N LEU A 272 2.41 1.99 4.62
CA LEU A 272 2.36 1.79 3.18
C LEU A 272 1.96 3.10 2.47
N GLY A 273 0.85 3.10 1.73
CA GLY A 273 0.40 4.24 0.94
C GLY A 273 0.20 5.51 1.77
N MET A 274 0.63 6.62 1.23
CA MET A 274 0.46 7.94 1.86
C MET A 274 0.05 9.00 0.83
N ARG A 275 -0.70 10.01 1.26
CA ARG A 275 -1.04 11.18 0.44
C ARG A 275 -1.11 12.43 1.28
N PHE A 276 -0.67 13.53 0.70
CA PHE A 276 -1.05 14.86 1.19
C PHE A 276 -2.52 15.11 0.88
N TYR A 277 -3.27 15.59 1.86
CA TYR A 277 -4.67 15.93 1.64
C TYR A 277 -4.79 17.28 0.95
N THR A 278 -5.10 17.26 -0.33
CA THR A 278 -5.29 18.44 -1.18
C THR A 278 -6.77 18.74 -1.46
N GLY A 279 -7.67 17.92 -0.93
CA GLY A 279 -9.10 18.06 -1.10
C GLY A 279 -9.71 19.23 -0.31
N SER A 280 -10.97 19.54 -0.59
CA SER A 280 -11.72 20.61 0.09
C SER A 280 -12.90 20.12 0.92
N MET A 281 -13.22 18.81 0.88
CA MET A 281 -14.36 18.26 1.63
C MET A 281 -14.09 18.20 3.14
N PHE A 282 -12.89 17.84 3.57
CA PHE A 282 -12.56 17.79 4.99
C PHE A 282 -12.39 19.20 5.56
N PRO A 283 -12.56 19.38 6.88
CA PRO A 283 -12.33 20.68 7.52
C PRO A 283 -10.97 21.30 7.15
N PRO A 284 -10.87 22.65 7.12
CA PRO A 284 -9.66 23.34 6.69
C PRO A 284 -8.36 22.90 7.39
N GLU A 285 -8.45 22.49 8.67
CA GLU A 285 -7.33 22.02 9.47
C GLU A 285 -6.74 20.67 9.02
N TYR A 286 -7.35 20.01 8.03
CA TYR A 286 -6.85 18.78 7.40
C TYR A 286 -6.02 19.05 6.13
N ARG A 287 -6.11 20.27 5.59
CA ARG A 287 -5.42 20.60 4.33
C ARG A 287 -3.92 20.52 4.49
N LYS A 288 -3.29 19.87 3.53
CA LYS A 288 -1.84 19.59 3.45
C LYS A 288 -1.30 18.66 4.54
N ASP A 289 -2.14 18.13 5.42
CA ASP A 289 -1.75 17.04 6.29
C ASP A 289 -1.57 15.75 5.50
N ILE A 290 -0.83 14.82 6.05
CA ILE A 290 -0.57 13.52 5.42
C ILE A 290 -1.50 12.47 6.02
N PHE A 291 -2.14 11.67 5.16
CA PHE A 291 -2.80 10.44 5.55
C PHE A 291 -1.92 9.24 5.15
N ILE A 292 -1.74 8.30 6.06
CA ILE A 292 -0.91 7.11 5.89
C ILE A 292 -1.74 5.88 6.22
N ALA A 293 -1.76 4.89 5.33
CA ALA A 293 -2.30 3.58 5.61
C ALA A 293 -1.26 2.73 6.35
N GLU A 294 -1.52 2.36 7.58
CA GLU A 294 -0.75 1.39 8.35
C GLU A 294 -1.39 0.01 8.19
N HIS A 295 -0.76 -0.85 7.37
CA HIS A 295 -1.26 -2.17 7.02
C HIS A 295 -1.31 -3.13 8.21
N GLY A 296 -0.48 -2.89 9.21
CA GLY A 296 -0.43 -3.61 10.46
C GLY A 296 0.65 -4.67 10.54
N SER A 297 1.13 -4.87 11.75
CA SER A 297 2.26 -5.75 12.09
C SER A 297 1.93 -7.23 11.81
N TRP A 298 2.95 -7.97 11.43
CA TRP A 298 2.88 -9.43 11.31
C TRP A 298 3.79 -10.13 12.34
N ASN A 299 4.78 -9.42 12.90
CA ASN A 299 5.87 -9.93 13.72
C ASN A 299 5.88 -9.36 15.17
N ARG A 300 4.77 -8.77 15.63
CA ARG A 300 4.64 -8.28 17.02
C ARG A 300 3.82 -9.24 17.88
N SER A 301 4.16 -9.33 19.16
CA SER A 301 3.37 -10.05 20.17
C SER A 301 1.97 -9.46 20.33
N ILE A 302 1.88 -8.11 20.38
CA ILE A 302 0.62 -7.36 20.34
C ILE A 302 0.54 -6.66 18.99
N PRO A 303 -0.45 -6.98 18.15
CA PRO A 303 -0.62 -6.35 16.85
C PRO A 303 -0.76 -4.83 16.95
N LEU A 304 -0.10 -4.11 16.02
CA LEU A 304 -0.13 -2.65 15.92
C LEU A 304 -0.34 -2.24 14.45
N GLY A 305 -0.94 -1.07 14.20
CA GLY A 305 -1.31 -0.61 12.87
C GLY A 305 -2.76 -0.96 12.56
N TYR A 306 -3.06 -1.51 11.37
CA TYR A 306 -4.42 -1.82 10.89
C TYR A 306 -5.34 -0.61 10.96
N ARG A 307 -4.84 0.55 10.49
CA ARG A 307 -5.51 1.84 10.66
C ARG A 307 -5.02 2.83 9.62
N VAL A 308 -5.69 3.97 9.54
CA VAL A 308 -5.19 5.14 8.83
C VAL A 308 -4.80 6.19 9.87
N VAL A 309 -3.61 6.74 9.77
CA VAL A 309 -3.14 7.83 10.62
C VAL A 309 -3.10 9.13 9.85
N ARG A 310 -3.28 10.24 10.58
CA ARG A 310 -3.09 11.61 10.11
C ARG A 310 -1.82 12.16 10.75
N VAL A 311 -0.89 12.62 9.93
CA VAL A 311 0.27 13.40 10.37
C VAL A 311 -0.03 14.87 10.06
N LYS A 312 -0.20 15.64 11.12
CA LYS A 312 -0.46 17.08 11.02
C LYS A 312 0.83 17.83 10.79
N LEU A 313 0.81 18.74 9.83
CA LEU A 313 1.96 19.56 9.47
C LEU A 313 1.73 21.04 9.78
N ASP A 314 2.82 21.76 10.04
CA ASP A 314 2.95 23.20 9.98
C ASP A 314 4.14 23.51 9.05
N GLY A 315 3.84 23.88 7.79
CA GLY A 315 4.81 23.85 6.72
C GLY A 315 5.42 22.46 6.54
N ASP A 316 6.74 22.35 6.65
CA ASP A 316 7.48 21.08 6.58
C ASP A 316 7.69 20.38 7.95
N LYS A 317 7.12 20.93 9.03
CA LYS A 317 7.30 20.40 10.38
C LYS A 317 6.12 19.52 10.78
N VAL A 318 6.42 18.32 11.30
CA VAL A 318 5.41 17.45 11.91
C VAL A 318 5.03 18.05 13.28
N VAL A 319 3.74 18.35 13.45
CA VAL A 319 3.15 18.88 14.70
C VAL A 319 2.60 17.75 15.56
N SER A 320 1.95 16.77 14.94
CA SER A 320 1.39 15.62 15.66
C SER A 320 1.06 14.48 14.69
N GLN A 321 1.04 13.26 15.24
CA GLN A 321 0.51 12.07 14.59
C GLN A 321 -0.67 11.56 15.40
N LYS A 322 -1.79 11.25 14.72
CA LYS A 322 -3.02 10.76 15.38
C LYS A 322 -3.70 9.71 14.52
N VAL A 323 -4.33 8.74 15.16
CA VAL A 323 -5.21 7.80 14.48
C VAL A 323 -6.39 8.57 13.88
N PHE A 324 -6.63 8.36 12.58
CA PHE A 324 -7.75 8.96 11.85
C PHE A 324 -8.90 7.96 11.65
N ALA A 325 -8.57 6.74 11.21
CA ALA A 325 -9.54 5.66 11.08
C ALA A 325 -8.96 4.37 11.66
N SER A 326 -9.73 3.65 12.48
CA SER A 326 -9.34 2.36 13.09
C SER A 326 -10.53 1.44 13.18
N GLY A 327 -10.29 0.14 13.52
CA GLY A 327 -11.34 -0.86 13.69
C GLY A 327 -11.26 -2.03 12.72
N TRP A 328 -10.24 -2.07 11.83
CA TRP A 328 -9.95 -3.24 10.98
C TRP A 328 -9.40 -4.42 11.78
N LEU A 329 -8.78 -4.16 12.92
CA LEU A 329 -8.43 -5.19 13.89
C LEU A 329 -9.55 -5.28 14.92
N PRO A 330 -10.05 -6.49 15.26
CA PRO A 330 -11.01 -6.65 16.36
C PRO A 330 -10.44 -6.08 17.68
N PRO A 331 -11.28 -5.58 18.58
CA PRO A 331 -10.81 -5.22 19.91
C PRO A 331 -10.17 -6.44 20.56
N ASP A 332 -9.06 -6.20 21.25
CA ASP A 332 -8.28 -7.24 21.92
C ASP A 332 -9.18 -8.13 22.79
N PRO A 333 -9.28 -9.45 22.57
CA PRO A 333 -9.80 -10.33 23.59
C PRO A 333 -8.85 -10.18 24.79
N LYS A 334 -9.37 -9.96 25.99
CA LYS A 334 -8.60 -9.86 27.22
C LYS A 334 -7.38 -10.79 27.20
N PRO A 335 -6.19 -10.36 27.60
CA PRO A 335 -4.98 -11.16 27.49
C PRO A 335 -5.15 -12.48 28.24
N GLU A 336 -5.34 -13.56 27.51
CA GLU A 336 -5.18 -14.90 28.02
C GLU A 336 -3.70 -15.25 27.82
N ASP A 337 -2.98 -15.25 28.95
CA ASP A 337 -1.64 -15.80 29.15
C ASP A 337 -0.42 -15.02 28.57
N PRO A 338 0.37 -14.31 29.43
CA PRO A 338 1.57 -13.58 29.02
C PRO A 338 2.79 -14.46 28.69
N HIS A 339 2.69 -15.81 28.75
CA HIS A 339 3.84 -16.72 28.62
C HIS A 339 3.87 -17.59 27.35
N ARG A 340 3.08 -17.33 26.33
CA ARG A 340 3.24 -18.01 25.03
C ARG A 340 4.33 -17.36 24.19
N GLY A 341 5.58 -17.78 24.47
CA GLY A 341 6.73 -17.48 23.61
C GLY A 341 6.55 -18.02 22.19
N HIS A 342 6.79 -17.17 21.19
CA HIS A 342 6.82 -17.56 19.78
C HIS A 342 8.27 -17.67 19.33
N THR A 343 8.70 -18.89 18.99
CA THR A 343 9.92 -19.12 18.21
C THR A 343 9.55 -19.05 16.71
N LEU A 344 10.07 -18.07 15.99
CA LEU A 344 9.95 -17.96 14.55
C LEU A 344 11.12 -18.71 13.88
N ARG A 345 10.85 -19.39 12.78
CA ARG A 345 11.90 -19.97 11.92
C ARG A 345 12.32 -18.96 10.86
N ALA A 346 13.63 -18.89 10.61
CA ALA A 346 14.31 -17.88 9.80
C ALA A 346 14.06 -17.97 8.28
N ASP A 347 13.20 -18.88 7.80
CA ASP A 347 12.96 -19.16 6.37
C ASP A 347 11.59 -18.70 5.85
N GLU A 348 10.77 -18.07 6.70
CA GLU A 348 9.46 -17.58 6.28
C GLU A 348 9.58 -16.15 5.72
N SER A 349 9.45 -16.01 4.39
CA SER A 349 9.27 -14.71 3.74
C SER A 349 8.11 -13.94 4.39
N ALA A 350 8.15 -12.60 4.34
CA ALA A 350 7.10 -11.71 4.88
C ALA A 350 5.66 -12.02 4.39
N ASP A 351 5.52 -13.03 3.55
CA ASP A 351 4.28 -13.53 2.96
C ASP A 351 3.69 -14.74 3.67
N ALA A 352 4.43 -15.42 4.59
CA ALA A 352 3.96 -16.61 5.29
C ALA A 352 3.61 -16.27 6.74
N ALA A 353 2.32 -16.33 7.09
CA ALA A 353 1.89 -16.23 8.48
C ALA A 353 2.30 -17.48 9.27
N PRO A 354 2.84 -17.37 10.51
CA PRO A 354 3.17 -18.53 11.35
C PRO A 354 1.96 -19.43 11.56
N ARG A 355 2.13 -20.74 11.32
CA ARG A 355 1.08 -21.74 11.61
C ARG A 355 1.06 -22.04 13.10
N GLY A 356 -0.05 -21.71 13.80
CA GLY A 356 -0.32 -22.28 15.12
C GLY A 356 -0.73 -21.36 16.25
N ALA A 357 -0.67 -20.03 16.16
CA ALA A 357 -1.30 -19.14 17.12
C ALA A 357 -2.70 -18.74 16.63
N LYS A 358 -3.72 -18.71 17.51
CA LYS A 358 -4.95 -17.97 17.24
C LYS A 358 -4.60 -16.49 17.17
N ARG A 359 -4.16 -16.03 16.01
CA ARG A 359 -3.97 -14.60 15.73
C ARG A 359 -5.33 -13.92 15.80
N LEU A 360 -5.36 -12.75 16.43
CA LEU A 360 -6.43 -11.79 16.18
C LEU A 360 -6.49 -11.58 14.67
N GLN A 361 -7.48 -12.17 14.04
CA GLN A 361 -7.64 -12.10 12.60
C GLN A 361 -8.26 -10.74 12.29
N ALA A 362 -7.44 -9.82 11.79
CA ALA A 362 -7.95 -8.57 11.24
C ALA A 362 -8.92 -8.92 10.09
N TRP A 363 -10.08 -8.27 10.07
CA TRP A 363 -11.05 -8.46 9.00
C TRP A 363 -10.67 -7.63 7.75
N GLY A 364 -9.78 -6.66 7.91
CA GLY A 364 -9.25 -5.83 6.84
C GLY A 364 -7.88 -5.26 7.18
N ARG A 365 -7.15 -4.80 6.16
CA ARG A 365 -5.82 -4.21 6.25
C ARG A 365 -5.70 -3.06 5.25
N PRO A 366 -5.73 -1.79 5.70
CA PRO A 366 -5.54 -0.62 4.84
C PRO A 366 -4.19 -0.66 4.11
N VAL A 367 -4.18 -0.34 2.82
CA VAL A 367 -2.98 -0.39 1.98
C VAL A 367 -2.60 0.97 1.40
N ASP A 368 -3.52 1.63 0.74
CA ASP A 368 -3.27 2.93 0.10
C ASP A 368 -4.41 3.90 0.38
N VAL A 369 -4.12 5.17 0.26
CA VAL A 369 -5.09 6.25 0.36
C VAL A 369 -5.06 7.10 -0.91
N LEU A 370 -6.21 7.58 -1.37
CA LEU A 370 -6.35 8.41 -2.56
C LEU A 370 -7.36 9.52 -2.33
N VAL A 371 -6.98 10.76 -2.63
CA VAL A 371 -7.89 11.91 -2.54
C VAL A 371 -8.70 12.00 -3.84
N MET A 372 -10.03 11.98 -3.71
CA MET A 372 -10.95 12.11 -4.83
C MET A 372 -11.17 13.59 -5.23
N PRO A 373 -11.64 13.88 -6.46
CA PRO A 373 -11.88 15.26 -6.91
C PRO A 373 -12.85 16.05 -6.03
N ASP A 374 -13.84 15.39 -5.42
CA ASP A 374 -14.77 15.99 -4.48
C ASP A 374 -14.19 16.17 -3.06
N GLY A 375 -12.96 15.72 -2.85
CA GLY A 375 -12.23 15.81 -1.60
C GLY A 375 -12.46 14.66 -0.62
N ALA A 376 -13.20 13.61 -0.97
CA ALA A 376 -13.24 12.40 -0.16
C ALA A 376 -11.91 11.64 -0.21
N LEU A 377 -11.68 10.79 0.78
CA LEU A 377 -10.52 9.93 0.86
C LEU A 377 -10.94 8.48 0.59
N LEU A 378 -10.38 7.85 -0.45
CA LEU A 378 -10.49 6.41 -0.62
C LEU A 378 -9.40 5.70 0.17
N VAL A 379 -9.72 4.48 0.62
CA VAL A 379 -8.79 3.58 1.31
C VAL A 379 -8.92 2.20 0.68
N SER A 380 -7.85 1.65 0.12
CA SER A 380 -7.83 0.27 -0.38
C SER A 380 -7.49 -0.72 0.73
N ASP A 381 -7.99 -1.95 0.60
CA ASP A 381 -7.84 -3.03 1.58
C ASP A 381 -7.62 -4.36 0.84
N ASP A 382 -6.46 -4.96 1.03
CA ASP A 382 -6.05 -6.19 0.31
C ASP A 382 -6.47 -7.48 1.01
N THR A 383 -7.01 -7.37 2.21
CA THR A 383 -7.54 -8.49 3.00
C THR A 383 -9.06 -8.58 2.89
N ALA A 384 -9.73 -7.44 2.93
CA ALA A 384 -11.19 -7.35 2.77
C ALA A 384 -11.64 -7.30 1.30
N ASP A 385 -10.69 -7.26 0.34
CA ASP A 385 -10.97 -7.19 -1.10
C ASP A 385 -11.87 -6.00 -1.48
N ALA A 386 -11.62 -4.85 -0.84
CA ALA A 386 -12.50 -3.69 -0.92
C ALA A 386 -11.72 -2.36 -1.07
N VAL A 387 -12.46 -1.35 -1.51
CA VAL A 387 -12.08 0.05 -1.44
C VAL A 387 -13.17 0.79 -0.67
N TYR A 388 -12.78 1.50 0.38
CA TYR A 388 -13.68 2.32 1.19
C TYR A 388 -13.59 3.78 0.76
N ARG A 389 -14.67 4.54 1.05
CA ARG A 389 -14.73 5.98 0.86
C ARG A 389 -15.02 6.65 2.19
N ILE A 390 -14.13 7.52 2.63
CA ILE A 390 -14.32 8.35 3.82
C ILE A 390 -14.71 9.76 3.35
N SER A 391 -15.85 10.25 3.84
CA SER A 391 -16.40 11.57 3.54
C SER A 391 -16.66 12.36 4.82
N TYR A 392 -16.72 13.68 4.71
CA TYR A 392 -17.08 14.55 5.83
C TYR A 392 -18.47 15.15 5.58
N GLN A 393 -19.38 14.98 6.53
CA GLN A 393 -20.78 15.42 6.46
C GLN A 393 -21.07 16.63 7.36
N GLY A 394 -20.05 17.16 8.03
CA GLY A 394 -20.22 18.17 9.06
C GLY A 394 -20.48 17.58 10.45
N LYS A 395 -20.36 18.39 11.48
CA LYS A 395 -20.77 17.98 12.83
C LYS A 395 -22.28 17.81 12.84
N ALA A 396 -22.78 16.67 13.32
CA ALA A 396 -24.20 16.56 13.67
C ALA A 396 -24.54 17.73 14.61
N ARG A 397 -25.53 18.50 14.24
CA ARG A 397 -26.06 19.61 15.05
C ARG A 397 -26.78 19.08 16.28
#